data_7e3fc7ab162b063d0e53d03b455df8e4
#
_entry.id   7e3fc7ab162b063d0e53d03b455df8e4
#
_cell.length_a   1.000
_cell.length_b   1.000
_cell.length_c   1.000
_cell.angle_alpha   90.00
_cell.angle_beta   90.00
_cell.angle_gamma   90.00
#
_symmetry.space_group_name_H-M   'P 1'
#
loop_
_entity.id
_entity.type
_entity.pdbx_description
1 polymer ?
#
loop_
_entity_poly.entity_id
_entity_poly.type
_entity_poly.pdbx_seq_one_letter_code
_entity_poly.pdbx_strand_id
1 'polypeptide(L)'
;MWRKQNRKFSLYFRFMGYVMMIVGIYLIVNGIGDYAGQSRQKDWIPIEATVTDVSSEVVSSSPGRHGSNSSTYYIMAYEYAVDGETYTGRTGRMSSPRLIGTVITVKYNPEVPEENTAILSPNTHNLLVLLILGTAIAVVGFFLSGVLELLRSLLRRTHTEELKKSVPETDTGFDSTAIAKIPAKQWVPRL
;
A
#
# COMPACT_ATOMS: atom_id res chain seq x y z
N MET A 1 -36.43 9.14 -13.14
CA MET A 1 -35.14 9.50 -13.71
C MET A 1 -34.00 9.55 -12.66
N TRP A 2 -34.24 9.87 -11.42
CA TRP A 2 -33.27 9.97 -10.29
C TRP A 2 -32.55 8.67 -9.88
N ARG A 3 -33.19 7.51 -9.97
CA ARG A 3 -32.60 6.21 -9.56
C ARG A 3 -31.40 5.73 -10.42
N LYS A 4 -31.35 6.09 -11.72
CA LYS A 4 -30.24 5.71 -12.62
C LYS A 4 -28.96 6.52 -12.37
N GLN A 5 -29.09 7.77 -11.95
CA GLN A 5 -27.95 8.67 -11.70
C GLN A 5 -27.17 8.26 -10.45
N ASN A 6 -27.87 7.85 -9.38
CA ASN A 6 -27.25 7.38 -8.14
C ASN A 6 -26.43 6.09 -8.33
N ARG A 7 -26.82 5.23 -9.28
CA ARG A 7 -26.12 3.97 -9.55
C ARG A 7 -24.74 4.19 -10.20
N LYS A 8 -24.62 5.13 -11.14
CA LYS A 8 -23.35 5.50 -11.79
C LYS A 8 -22.40 6.17 -10.81
N PHE A 9 -22.93 7.03 -9.93
CA PHE A 9 -22.17 7.71 -8.91
C PHE A 9 -21.59 6.70 -7.89
N SER A 10 -22.38 5.73 -7.44
CA SER A 10 -21.91 4.64 -6.55
C SER A 10 -20.81 3.79 -7.20
N LEU A 11 -20.91 3.50 -8.50
CA LEU A 11 -19.90 2.71 -9.23
C LEU A 11 -18.57 3.46 -9.31
N TYR A 12 -18.61 4.76 -9.59
CA TYR A 12 -17.41 5.62 -9.66
C TYR A 12 -16.69 5.69 -8.31
N PHE A 13 -17.43 5.86 -7.21
CA PHE A 13 -16.86 5.87 -5.85
C PHE A 13 -16.21 4.53 -5.49
N ARG A 14 -16.82 3.42 -5.87
CA ARG A 14 -16.25 2.09 -5.66
C ARG A 14 -14.94 1.92 -6.43
N PHE A 15 -14.93 2.30 -7.70
CA PHE A 15 -13.72 2.25 -8.53
C PHE A 15 -12.59 3.11 -7.93
N MET A 16 -12.91 4.34 -7.52
CA MET A 16 -11.96 5.24 -6.86
C MET A 16 -11.42 4.63 -5.55
N GLY A 17 -12.27 3.96 -4.78
CA GLY A 17 -11.88 3.24 -3.57
C GLY A 17 -10.85 2.14 -3.85
N TYR A 18 -11.03 1.34 -4.89
CA TYR A 18 -10.07 0.32 -5.29
C TYR A 18 -8.72 0.93 -5.72
N VAL A 19 -8.75 2.00 -6.50
CA VAL A 19 -7.53 2.71 -6.91
C VAL A 19 -6.77 3.24 -5.69
N MET A 20 -7.45 3.88 -4.75
CA MET A 20 -6.83 4.36 -3.51
C MET A 20 -6.24 3.22 -2.68
N MET A 21 -6.93 2.09 -2.57
CA MET A 21 -6.44 0.92 -1.85
C MET A 21 -5.15 0.38 -2.47
N ILE A 22 -5.11 0.25 -3.81
CA ILE A 22 -3.91 -0.21 -4.54
C ILE A 22 -2.74 0.77 -4.32
N VAL A 23 -2.99 2.08 -4.42
CA VAL A 23 -1.97 3.10 -4.18
C VAL A 23 -1.44 3.04 -2.75
N GLY A 24 -2.32 2.87 -1.76
CA GLY A 24 -1.91 2.72 -0.36
C GLY A 24 -1.03 1.50 -0.13
N ILE A 25 -1.40 0.35 -0.68
CA ILE A 25 -0.59 -0.89 -0.62
C ILE A 25 0.77 -0.68 -1.31
N TYR A 26 0.78 -0.06 -2.49
CA TYR A 26 2.01 0.25 -3.22
C TYR A 26 2.98 1.10 -2.39
N LEU A 27 2.50 2.13 -1.70
CA LEU A 27 3.34 2.97 -0.82
C LEU A 27 3.93 2.17 0.34
N ILE A 28 3.15 1.26 0.95
CA ILE A 28 3.63 0.40 2.04
C ILE A 28 4.73 -0.53 1.53
N VAL A 29 4.51 -1.20 0.40
CA VAL A 29 5.49 -2.16 -0.18
C VAL A 29 6.78 -1.44 -0.54
N ASN A 30 6.71 -0.25 -1.16
CA ASN A 30 7.90 0.55 -1.46
C ASN A 30 8.64 0.97 -0.18
N GLY A 31 7.92 1.46 0.83
CA GLY A 31 8.55 1.86 2.10
C GLY A 31 9.29 0.71 2.79
N ILE A 32 8.70 -0.49 2.79
CA ILE A 32 9.35 -1.69 3.33
C ILE A 32 10.53 -2.11 2.46
N GLY A 33 10.41 -2.06 1.12
CA GLY A 33 11.46 -2.42 0.18
C GLY A 33 12.70 -1.53 0.33
N ASP A 34 12.49 -0.21 0.39
CA ASP A 34 13.57 0.77 0.59
C ASP A 34 14.29 0.55 1.93
N TYR A 35 13.53 0.32 3.01
CA TYR A 35 14.09 0.04 4.31
C TYR A 35 14.87 -1.27 4.35
N ALA A 36 14.33 -2.34 3.75
CA ALA A 36 14.99 -3.64 3.68
C ALA A 36 16.30 -3.55 2.87
N GLY A 37 16.30 -2.79 1.77
CA GLY A 37 17.52 -2.52 0.99
C GLY A 37 18.59 -1.84 1.83
N GLN A 38 18.23 -0.77 2.55
CA GLN A 38 19.13 -0.05 3.43
C GLN A 38 19.58 -0.89 4.65
N SER A 39 18.72 -1.77 5.16
CA SER A 39 19.04 -2.67 6.28
C SER A 39 20.06 -3.73 5.91
N ARG A 40 20.10 -4.20 4.66
CA ARG A 40 21.13 -5.13 4.18
C ARG A 40 22.53 -4.50 4.20
N GLN A 41 22.59 -3.17 4.10
CA GLN A 41 23.84 -2.40 4.14
C GLN A 41 24.28 -2.05 5.59
N LYS A 42 23.58 -2.58 6.62
CA LYS A 42 23.89 -2.27 8.02
C LYS A 42 25.27 -2.73 8.43
N ASP A 43 25.68 -3.91 7.94
CA ASP A 43 26.95 -4.55 8.27
C ASP A 43 28.10 -4.12 7.35
N TRP A 44 27.84 -3.20 6.42
CA TRP A 44 28.87 -2.64 5.55
C TRP A 44 29.84 -1.77 6.35
N ILE A 45 31.09 -1.80 5.92
CA ILE A 45 32.20 -1.16 6.63
C ILE A 45 32.23 0.34 6.31
N PRO A 46 32.23 1.23 7.32
CA PRO A 46 32.40 2.65 7.08
C PRO A 46 33.83 2.98 6.69
N ILE A 47 34.00 3.86 5.70
CA ILE A 47 35.29 4.34 5.23
C ILE A 47 35.20 5.83 4.88
N GLU A 48 36.33 6.53 4.97
CA GLU A 48 36.45 7.90 4.51
C GLU A 48 36.58 7.97 2.99
N ALA A 49 35.79 8.85 2.37
CA ALA A 49 35.82 9.10 0.94
C ALA A 49 35.97 10.59 0.68
N THR A 50 36.68 10.94 -0.38
CA THR A 50 36.92 12.33 -0.80
C THR A 50 35.97 12.71 -1.91
N VAL A 51 35.25 13.82 -1.80
CA VAL A 51 34.38 14.35 -2.85
C VAL A 51 35.22 14.84 -4.01
N THR A 52 35.02 14.27 -5.21
CA THR A 52 35.77 14.60 -6.43
C THR A 52 35.01 15.46 -7.42
N ASP A 53 33.65 15.36 -7.40
CA ASP A 53 32.79 16.17 -8.28
C ASP A 53 31.45 16.50 -7.61
N VAL A 54 30.85 17.61 -8.02
CA VAL A 54 29.53 18.06 -7.54
C VAL A 54 28.69 18.52 -8.71
N SER A 55 27.63 17.80 -8.99
CA SER A 55 26.63 18.15 -9.99
C SER A 55 25.33 18.63 -9.34
N SER A 56 24.64 19.58 -10.00
CA SER A 56 23.32 20.08 -9.52
C SER A 56 22.22 19.69 -10.49
N GLU A 57 21.09 19.30 -9.94
CA GLU A 57 19.86 18.97 -10.67
C GLU A 57 18.73 19.89 -10.18
N VAL A 58 18.11 20.63 -11.10
CA VAL A 58 16.96 21.46 -10.80
C VAL A 58 15.68 20.69 -11.13
N VAL A 59 14.90 20.37 -10.10
CA VAL A 59 13.58 19.76 -10.26
C VAL A 59 12.53 20.84 -10.16
N SER A 60 11.90 21.17 -11.31
CA SER A 60 10.79 22.10 -11.38
C SER A 60 9.47 21.33 -11.28
N SER A 61 8.63 21.66 -10.32
CA SER A 61 7.23 21.22 -10.35
C SER A 61 6.47 22.04 -11.40
N SER A 62 5.59 21.36 -12.16
CA SER A 62 4.77 22.00 -13.20
C SER A 62 4.10 23.27 -12.68
N PRO A 63 4.02 24.35 -13.52
CA PRO A 63 3.40 25.60 -13.13
C PRO A 63 1.91 25.39 -12.87
N GLY A 64 1.56 25.30 -11.60
CA GLY A 64 0.17 25.42 -11.15
C GLY A 64 -0.21 26.89 -10.97
N ARG A 65 -1.51 27.17 -10.74
CA ARG A 65 -2.06 28.52 -10.53
C ARG A 65 -1.39 29.36 -9.42
N HIS A 66 -0.46 28.82 -8.66
CA HIS A 66 0.21 29.46 -7.51
C HIS A 66 1.73 29.55 -7.62
N GLY A 67 2.30 29.52 -8.82
CA GLY A 67 3.73 29.67 -9.03
C GLY A 67 4.48 28.34 -9.20
N SER A 68 5.64 28.40 -9.85
CA SER A 68 6.54 27.25 -10.00
C SER A 68 7.47 27.19 -8.78
N ASN A 69 7.40 26.12 -7.99
CA ASN A 69 8.44 25.83 -7.02
C ASN A 69 9.53 25.00 -7.70
N SER A 70 10.74 25.53 -7.76
CA SER A 70 11.93 24.79 -8.18
C SER A 70 12.76 24.43 -6.95
N SER A 71 13.18 23.17 -6.86
CA SER A 71 14.12 22.70 -5.85
C SER A 71 15.40 22.27 -6.54
N THR A 72 16.54 22.77 -6.05
CA THR A 72 17.87 22.36 -6.54
C THR A 72 18.39 21.26 -5.62
N TYR A 73 18.77 20.16 -6.21
CA TYR A 73 19.43 19.03 -5.54
C TYR A 73 20.85 18.87 -6.06
N TYR A 74 21.72 18.37 -5.20
CA TYR A 74 23.13 18.17 -5.50
C TYR A 74 23.43 16.67 -5.40
N ILE A 75 24.17 16.16 -6.38
CA ILE A 75 24.70 14.81 -6.43
C ILE A 75 26.22 14.94 -6.42
N MET A 76 26.89 14.30 -5.49
CA MET A 76 28.34 14.34 -5.36
C MET A 76 28.91 13.00 -5.77
N ALA A 77 29.97 13.03 -6.60
CA ALA A 77 30.84 11.89 -6.80
C ALA A 77 31.95 11.90 -5.73
N TYR A 78 32.34 10.74 -5.30
CA TYR A 78 33.42 10.56 -4.32
C TYR A 78 34.28 9.37 -4.65
N GLU A 79 35.51 9.39 -4.13
CA GLU A 79 36.51 8.31 -4.25
C GLU A 79 36.94 7.85 -2.86
N TYR A 80 37.19 6.56 -2.71
CA TYR A 80 37.76 5.93 -1.51
C TYR A 80 38.68 4.80 -1.89
N ALA A 81 39.61 4.44 -1.02
CA ALA A 81 40.60 3.40 -1.26
C ALA A 81 40.39 2.23 -0.28
N VAL A 82 40.37 1.01 -0.82
CA VAL A 82 40.35 -0.24 -0.05
C VAL A 82 41.47 -1.12 -0.54
N ASP A 83 42.33 -1.57 0.36
CA ASP A 83 43.49 -2.45 0.07
C ASP A 83 44.42 -1.94 -1.04
N GLY A 84 44.51 -0.60 -1.21
CA GLY A 84 45.35 0.05 -2.22
C GLY A 84 44.69 0.25 -3.57
N GLU A 85 43.46 -0.21 -3.77
CA GLU A 85 42.67 0.06 -4.97
C GLU A 85 41.67 1.21 -4.71
N THR A 86 41.46 2.04 -5.75
CA THR A 86 40.57 3.20 -5.66
C THR A 86 39.21 2.87 -6.29
N TYR A 87 38.18 3.13 -5.53
CA TYR A 87 36.78 2.94 -5.94
C TYR A 87 36.05 4.29 -5.98
N THR A 88 35.02 4.36 -6.81
CA THR A 88 34.22 5.56 -6.98
C THR A 88 32.76 5.29 -6.58
N GLY A 89 32.07 6.33 -6.09
CA GLY A 89 30.66 6.26 -5.78
C GLY A 89 29.95 7.59 -6.01
N ARG A 90 28.62 7.58 -5.85
CA ARG A 90 27.80 8.78 -5.93
C ARG A 90 26.83 8.84 -4.77
N THR A 91 26.61 10.04 -4.23
CA THR A 91 25.56 10.25 -3.24
C THR A 91 24.19 10.25 -3.90
N GLY A 92 23.15 10.01 -3.11
CA GLY A 92 21.78 10.39 -3.50
C GLY A 92 21.61 11.92 -3.61
N ARG A 93 20.40 12.36 -3.95
CA ARG A 93 20.03 13.78 -3.99
C ARG A 93 20.13 14.40 -2.60
N MET A 94 20.91 15.46 -2.47
CA MET A 94 21.11 16.21 -1.23
C MET A 94 20.62 17.66 -1.40
N SER A 95 20.09 18.25 -0.35
CA SER A 95 19.62 19.64 -0.38
C SER A 95 20.75 20.68 -0.32
N SER A 96 21.95 20.27 0.10
CA SER A 96 23.13 21.14 0.19
C SER A 96 24.36 20.45 -0.35
N PRO A 97 25.21 21.15 -1.15
CA PRO A 97 26.44 20.60 -1.68
C PRO A 97 27.51 20.52 -0.59
N ARG A 98 28.49 19.62 -0.77
CA ARG A 98 29.78 19.67 -0.12
C ARG A 98 30.82 20.17 -1.12
N LEU A 99 31.87 20.77 -0.63
CA LEU A 99 32.96 21.25 -1.50
C LEU A 99 33.79 20.06 -2.01
N ILE A 100 34.30 20.17 -3.22
CA ILE A 100 35.29 19.23 -3.77
C ILE A 100 36.50 19.19 -2.83
N GLY A 101 37.04 17.98 -2.58
CA GLY A 101 38.10 17.75 -1.58
C GLY A 101 37.58 17.56 -0.14
N THR A 102 36.29 17.71 0.13
CA THR A 102 35.73 17.42 1.44
C THR A 102 35.73 15.91 1.70
N VAL A 103 36.16 15.50 2.89
CA VAL A 103 36.07 14.12 3.34
C VAL A 103 34.66 13.85 3.88
N ILE A 104 34.06 12.76 3.41
CA ILE A 104 32.75 12.26 3.86
C ILE A 104 32.89 10.80 4.29
N THR A 105 32.05 10.35 5.19
CA THR A 105 32.00 8.92 5.54
C THR A 105 30.99 8.22 4.63
N VAL A 106 31.41 7.13 4.02
CA VAL A 106 30.58 6.23 3.20
C VAL A 106 30.71 4.81 3.74
N LYS A 107 29.86 3.91 3.27
CA LYS A 107 29.96 2.48 3.59
C LYS A 107 30.22 1.70 2.31
N TYR A 108 31.01 0.65 2.39
CA TYR A 108 31.23 -0.28 1.28
C TYR A 108 30.94 -1.72 1.70
N ASN A 109 30.58 -2.55 0.72
CA ASN A 109 30.42 -4.00 0.91
C ASN A 109 31.80 -4.66 0.96
N PRO A 110 32.21 -5.32 2.07
CA PRO A 110 33.52 -5.95 2.17
C PRO A 110 33.70 -7.12 1.20
N GLU A 111 32.65 -7.75 0.72
CA GLU A 111 32.72 -8.83 -0.26
C GLU A 111 32.85 -8.31 -1.70
N VAL A 112 32.30 -7.13 -1.97
CA VAL A 112 32.31 -6.46 -3.28
C VAL A 112 32.54 -4.98 -3.06
N PRO A 113 33.82 -4.52 -2.98
CA PRO A 113 34.14 -3.12 -2.63
C PRO A 113 33.59 -2.07 -3.58
N GLU A 114 33.22 -2.43 -4.80
CA GLU A 114 32.54 -1.55 -5.77
C GLU A 114 31.15 -1.15 -5.33
N GLU A 115 30.46 -2.00 -4.54
CA GLU A 115 29.17 -1.69 -3.96
C GLU A 115 29.34 -0.79 -2.74
N ASN A 116 28.85 0.44 -2.85
CA ASN A 116 29.01 1.45 -1.81
C ASN A 116 27.75 2.31 -1.64
N THR A 117 27.66 2.97 -0.51
CA THR A 117 26.54 3.87 -0.18
C THR A 117 26.99 5.01 0.72
N ALA A 118 26.44 6.20 0.49
CA ALA A 118 26.58 7.35 1.39
C ALA A 118 25.52 7.36 2.51
N ILE A 119 24.64 6.36 2.55
CA ILE A 119 23.61 6.21 3.60
C ILE A 119 24.20 5.42 4.76
N LEU A 120 24.54 6.10 5.85
CA LEU A 120 25.18 5.47 7.02
C LEU A 120 24.22 4.65 7.87
N SER A 121 22.93 5.00 7.87
CA SER A 121 21.89 4.31 8.62
C SER A 121 20.57 4.27 7.87
N PRO A 122 19.76 3.20 8.03
CA PRO A 122 18.45 3.12 7.43
C PRO A 122 17.53 4.26 7.86
N ASN A 123 16.81 4.85 6.92
CA ASN A 123 15.90 5.95 7.18
C ASN A 123 14.56 5.46 7.73
N THR A 124 14.52 5.24 9.04
CA THR A 124 13.31 4.80 9.78
C THR A 124 12.17 5.82 9.69
N HIS A 125 12.49 7.12 9.62
CA HIS A 125 11.47 8.16 9.51
C HIS A 125 10.70 8.05 8.20
N ASN A 126 11.39 7.86 7.09
CA ASN A 126 10.75 7.68 5.78
C ASN A 126 9.85 6.43 5.75
N LEU A 127 10.33 5.32 6.32
CA LEU A 127 9.53 4.11 6.48
C LEU A 127 8.23 4.38 7.24
N LEU A 128 8.31 5.03 8.42
CA LEU A 128 7.15 5.34 9.25
C LEU A 128 6.15 6.24 8.52
N VAL A 129 6.62 7.27 7.83
CA VAL A 129 5.77 8.18 7.05
C VAL A 129 5.03 7.41 5.94
N LEU A 130 5.73 6.58 5.18
CA LEU A 130 5.12 5.78 4.10
C LEU A 130 4.14 4.73 4.64
N LEU A 131 4.44 4.10 5.79
CA LEU A 131 3.53 3.15 6.43
C LEU A 131 2.25 3.84 6.91
N ILE A 132 2.36 4.96 7.61
CA ILE A 132 1.19 5.69 8.13
C ILE A 132 0.35 6.22 6.97
N LEU A 133 0.97 6.89 6.00
CA LEU A 133 0.27 7.47 4.85
C LEU A 133 -0.35 6.38 3.98
N GLY A 134 0.41 5.33 3.65
CA GLY A 134 -0.07 4.21 2.85
C GLY A 134 -1.24 3.48 3.52
N THR A 135 -1.15 3.24 4.84
CA THR A 135 -2.23 2.62 5.62
C THR A 135 -3.47 3.51 5.64
N ALA A 136 -3.33 4.81 5.88
CA ALA A 136 -4.46 5.74 5.89
C ALA A 136 -5.18 5.75 4.53
N ILE A 137 -4.44 5.84 3.43
CA ILE A 137 -5.01 5.83 2.07
C ILE A 137 -5.67 4.48 1.76
N ALA A 138 -5.04 3.36 2.12
CA ALA A 138 -5.59 2.02 1.91
C ALA A 138 -6.90 1.80 2.69
N VAL A 139 -6.96 2.25 3.95
CA VAL A 139 -8.17 2.16 4.80
C VAL A 139 -9.30 3.01 4.22
N VAL A 140 -9.04 4.24 3.82
CA VAL A 140 -10.06 5.08 3.17
C VAL A 140 -10.55 4.43 1.88
N GLY A 141 -9.65 3.91 1.06
CA GLY A 141 -9.98 3.19 -0.16
C GLY A 141 -10.83 1.95 0.10
N PHE A 142 -10.53 1.18 1.15
CA PHE A 142 -11.29 0.01 1.57
C PHE A 142 -12.74 0.36 1.93
N PHE A 143 -12.96 1.42 2.71
CA PHE A 143 -14.32 1.87 3.06
C PHE A 143 -15.08 2.38 1.83
N LEU A 144 -14.43 3.13 0.93
CA LEU A 144 -15.07 3.66 -0.27
C LEU A 144 -15.39 2.56 -1.31
N SER A 145 -14.59 1.50 -1.38
CA SER A 145 -14.78 0.40 -2.34
C SER A 145 -16.02 -0.46 -2.07
N GLY A 146 -16.61 -0.38 -0.87
CA GLY A 146 -17.76 -1.20 -0.47
C GLY A 146 -17.41 -2.68 -0.24
N VAL A 147 -16.13 -3.02 -0.08
CA VAL A 147 -15.66 -4.39 0.23
C VAL A 147 -16.34 -4.93 1.48
N LEU A 148 -16.61 -4.07 2.48
CA LEU A 148 -17.34 -4.43 3.69
C LEU A 148 -18.76 -4.98 3.40
N GLU A 149 -19.46 -4.41 2.41
CA GLU A 149 -20.79 -4.89 2.00
C GLU A 149 -20.67 -6.26 1.31
N LEU A 150 -19.64 -6.45 0.50
CA LEU A 150 -19.38 -7.71 -0.18
C LEU A 150 -19.03 -8.82 0.83
N LEU A 151 -18.16 -8.54 1.80
CA LEU A 151 -17.83 -9.46 2.88
C LEU A 151 -19.05 -9.84 3.72
N ARG A 152 -19.87 -8.86 4.11
CA ARG A 152 -21.11 -9.12 4.84
C ARG A 152 -22.09 -9.98 4.04
N SER A 153 -22.17 -9.79 2.72
CA SER A 153 -23.02 -10.58 1.84
C SER A 153 -22.55 -12.03 1.73
N LEU A 154 -21.23 -12.25 1.66
CA LEU A 154 -20.63 -13.57 1.64
C LEU A 154 -20.84 -14.31 2.96
N LEU A 155 -20.55 -13.67 4.09
CA LEU A 155 -20.77 -14.24 5.42
C LEU A 155 -22.24 -14.62 5.68
N ARG A 156 -23.19 -13.82 5.18
CA ARG A 156 -24.62 -14.19 5.27
C ARG A 156 -24.96 -15.41 4.43
N ARG A 157 -24.36 -15.58 3.27
CA ARG A 157 -24.58 -16.75 2.40
C ARG A 157 -24.06 -18.04 3.07
N THR A 158 -22.84 -18.01 3.59
CA THR A 158 -22.27 -19.19 4.29
C THR A 158 -23.11 -19.59 5.48
N HIS A 159 -23.58 -18.63 6.29
CA HIS A 159 -24.42 -18.91 7.46
C HIS A 159 -25.80 -19.48 7.06
N THR A 160 -26.39 -19.00 5.96
CA THR A 160 -27.68 -19.55 5.46
C THR A 160 -27.53 -20.96 4.89
N GLU A 161 -26.40 -21.29 4.29
CA GLU A 161 -26.14 -22.64 3.81
C GLU A 161 -25.89 -23.66 4.95
N GLU A 162 -25.20 -23.22 6.00
CA GLU A 162 -25.04 -24.06 7.21
C GLU A 162 -26.37 -24.32 7.91
N LEU A 163 -27.24 -23.30 8.05
CA LEU A 163 -28.58 -23.47 8.61
C LEU A 163 -29.46 -24.38 7.76
N LYS A 164 -29.33 -24.33 6.44
CA LYS A 164 -30.08 -25.20 5.53
C LYS A 164 -29.61 -26.66 5.59
N LYS A 165 -28.33 -26.87 5.94
CA LYS A 165 -27.74 -28.19 6.09
C LYS A 165 -28.03 -28.83 7.47
N SER A 166 -28.30 -28.01 8.49
CA SER A 166 -28.61 -28.42 9.85
C SER A 166 -30.09 -28.68 10.13
N VAL A 167 -30.99 -28.29 9.21
CA VAL A 167 -32.39 -28.68 9.31
C VAL A 167 -32.52 -30.09 8.77
N PRO A 168 -32.76 -31.12 9.63
CA PRO A 168 -33.07 -32.43 9.13
C PRO A 168 -34.35 -32.33 8.29
N GLU A 169 -34.30 -32.88 7.11
CA GLU A 169 -35.46 -33.07 6.24
C GLU A 169 -36.46 -33.97 7.02
N THR A 170 -37.28 -33.30 7.85
CA THR A 170 -38.42 -33.96 8.47
C THR A 170 -39.38 -34.19 7.32
N ASP A 171 -39.31 -35.39 6.79
CA ASP A 171 -40.34 -35.96 5.93
C ASP A 171 -41.66 -35.91 6.71
N THR A 172 -42.26 -34.69 6.75
CA THR A 172 -43.66 -34.55 7.10
C THR A 172 -44.42 -35.05 5.90
N GLY A 173 -44.61 -36.35 5.86
CA GLY A 173 -45.62 -36.98 5.04
C GLY A 173 -46.99 -36.41 5.37
N PHE A 174 -47.17 -35.15 4.96
CA PHE A 174 -48.49 -34.52 5.03
C PHE A 174 -49.30 -35.09 3.88
N ASP A 175 -50.00 -36.21 4.23
CA ASP A 175 -50.91 -36.87 3.31
C ASP A 175 -52.07 -35.89 2.96
N SER A 176 -51.90 -35.19 1.80
CA SER A 176 -52.89 -34.26 1.27
C SER A 176 -54.25 -34.91 0.98
N THR A 177 -54.31 -36.25 1.03
CA THR A 177 -55.57 -37.03 0.88
C THR A 177 -56.42 -36.98 2.13
N ALA A 178 -55.90 -36.64 3.31
CA ALA A 178 -56.63 -36.56 4.57
C ALA A 178 -57.60 -35.36 4.62
N ILE A 179 -57.32 -34.29 3.89
CA ILE A 179 -58.13 -33.04 3.88
C ILE A 179 -59.42 -33.20 3.10
N ALA A 180 -59.50 -34.11 2.09
CA ALA A 180 -60.65 -34.32 1.25
C ALA A 180 -61.82 -35.07 1.96
N LYS A 181 -61.66 -35.55 3.19
CA LYS A 181 -62.67 -36.27 3.95
C LYS A 181 -63.40 -35.47 5.03
N ILE A 182 -63.18 -34.17 5.13
CA ILE A 182 -63.95 -33.36 6.07
C ILE A 182 -65.27 -32.93 5.40
N PRO A 183 -66.41 -33.43 5.89
CA PRO A 183 -67.70 -33.09 5.28
C PRO A 183 -68.02 -31.61 5.55
N ALA A 184 -68.41 -30.90 4.48
CA ALA A 184 -68.63 -29.44 4.47
C ALA A 184 -69.76 -28.94 5.40
N LYS A 185 -70.29 -29.78 6.26
CA LYS A 185 -71.45 -29.49 7.09
C LYS A 185 -71.15 -28.97 8.51
N GLN A 186 -69.88 -28.71 8.83
CA GLN A 186 -69.51 -28.28 10.21
C GLN A 186 -69.01 -26.82 10.33
N TRP A 187 -69.14 -26.04 9.28
CA TRP A 187 -68.84 -24.61 9.38
C TRP A 187 -70.11 -23.80 9.65
N VAL A 188 -70.55 -23.74 10.94
CA VAL A 188 -71.53 -22.76 11.40
C VAL A 188 -70.74 -21.70 12.15
N PRO A 189 -70.65 -20.44 11.66
CA PRO A 189 -70.11 -19.36 12.45
C PRO A 189 -71.05 -19.07 13.61
N ARG A 190 -70.55 -19.17 14.84
CA ARG A 190 -71.31 -18.60 16.00
C ARG A 190 -71.08 -17.11 15.97
N LEU A 191 -72.16 -16.39 15.81
CA LEU A 191 -72.36 -14.97 16.12
C LEU A 191 -72.17 -14.72 17.60
#